data_4c03f744e2ae83a6a9f6996481bf621f
#
_entry.id   4c03f744e2ae83a6a9f6996481bf621f
#
_cell.length_a   1.000
_cell.length_b   1.000
_cell.length_c   1.000
_cell.angle_alpha   90.00
_cell.angle_beta   90.00
_cell.angle_gamma   90.00
#
_symmetry.space_group_name_H-M   'P 1'
#
loop_
_entity.id
_entity.type
_entity.pdbx_description
1 polymer ?
#
loop_
_entity_poly.entity_id
_entity_poly.type
_entity_poly.pdbx_seq_one_letter_code
_entity_poly.pdbx_strand_id
1 'polypeptide(L)'
;MHVTNPEDRAALANRFRELHRGGELLLLPNVWDAVSAKLYEEEGFAAVGTTSAGIAATQGFPDGEKMSVEDTARVVRTIVRHVRIPVSADIEAGYSRRTEGVVESARVVMEVGAAGINLEDGQPGQGGEPSGRLLPSELQCERIRAVREMTTAVGCPLVINARTDVYLVPEEPARGRLAEAIRRGNLYVDAGADCVFVPDLGNLSMRAIENLVTGLGGPLNIIAGEQTPPVGELRRLGVARLSFGPRPMRRALSLLQEMAREWVREGSYGRMSGGELTYAKINAWFESS
;
A
#
# COMPACT_ATOMS: atom_id res chain seq x y z
N MET A 1 -3.09 -3.58 22.79
CA MET A 1 -2.75 -5.02 22.69
C MET A 1 -1.62 -5.12 21.69
N HIS A 2 -0.40 -5.41 22.13
CA HIS A 2 0.73 -5.47 21.20
C HIS A 2 0.62 -6.75 20.38
N VAL A 3 0.68 -6.65 19.05
CA VAL A 3 0.70 -7.79 18.12
C VAL A 3 2.07 -8.48 18.24
N THR A 4 2.28 -9.16 19.37
CA THR A 4 3.57 -9.76 19.72
C THR A 4 3.60 -11.27 19.54
N ASN A 5 2.43 -11.93 19.56
CA ASN A 5 2.36 -13.37 19.40
C ASN A 5 1.89 -13.80 17.99
N PRO A 6 2.23 -15.01 17.56
CA PRO A 6 1.86 -15.54 16.24
C PRO A 6 0.33 -15.63 16.01
N GLU A 7 -0.46 -15.91 17.06
CA GLU A 7 -1.91 -16.05 16.97
C GLU A 7 -2.60 -14.71 16.65
N ASP A 8 -2.18 -13.62 17.31
CA ASP A 8 -2.70 -12.29 17.06
C ASP A 8 -2.36 -11.83 15.62
N ARG A 9 -1.16 -12.14 15.14
CA ARG A 9 -0.77 -11.85 13.75
C ARG A 9 -1.62 -12.61 12.75
N ALA A 10 -1.85 -13.90 12.98
CA ALA A 10 -2.70 -14.71 12.12
C ALA A 10 -4.16 -14.21 12.12
N ALA A 11 -4.68 -13.81 13.28
CA ALA A 11 -6.03 -13.27 13.40
C ALA A 11 -6.18 -11.94 12.61
N LEU A 12 -5.21 -11.03 12.72
CA LEU A 12 -5.21 -9.78 11.94
C LEU A 12 -5.08 -10.01 10.44
N ALA A 13 -4.23 -10.95 10.02
CA ALA A 13 -4.09 -11.31 8.61
C ALA A 13 -5.38 -11.93 8.05
N ASN A 14 -6.05 -12.80 8.80
CA ASN A 14 -7.35 -13.35 8.41
C ASN A 14 -8.41 -12.27 8.32
N ARG A 15 -8.54 -11.40 9.33
CA ARG A 15 -9.44 -10.24 9.29
C ARG A 15 -9.17 -9.37 8.05
N PHE A 16 -7.90 -9.10 7.75
CA PHE A 16 -7.53 -8.31 6.58
C PHE A 16 -7.91 -8.99 5.26
N ARG A 17 -7.76 -10.31 5.17
CA ARG A 17 -8.20 -11.11 4.02
C ARG A 17 -9.72 -11.05 3.83
N GLU A 18 -10.48 -11.15 4.91
CA GLU A 18 -11.95 -11.05 4.88
C GLU A 18 -12.42 -9.69 4.34
N LEU A 19 -11.74 -8.59 4.69
CA LEU A 19 -12.03 -7.27 4.17
C LEU A 19 -11.91 -7.17 2.64
N HIS A 20 -11.13 -8.03 1.99
CA HIS A 20 -11.02 -8.08 0.52
C HIS A 20 -12.10 -8.95 -0.13
N ARG A 21 -12.81 -9.79 0.64
CA ARG A 21 -13.77 -10.79 0.15
C ARG A 21 -15.20 -10.50 0.54
N GLY A 22 -15.43 -9.55 1.42
CA GLY A 22 -16.75 -9.26 2.00
C GLY A 22 -17.75 -8.57 1.07
N GLY A 23 -17.42 -8.33 -0.18
CA GLY A 23 -18.30 -7.66 -1.16
C GLY A 23 -18.42 -6.14 -0.96
N GLU A 24 -17.85 -5.60 0.11
CA GLU A 24 -17.75 -4.17 0.35
C GLU A 24 -16.39 -3.64 -0.13
N LEU A 25 -16.38 -2.41 -0.68
CA LEU A 25 -15.14 -1.75 -1.09
C LEU A 25 -14.31 -1.37 0.15
N LEU A 26 -13.14 -1.97 0.29
CA LEU A 26 -12.17 -1.59 1.32
C LEU A 26 -11.49 -0.27 0.94
N LEU A 27 -11.76 0.80 1.68
CA LEU A 27 -10.97 2.03 1.63
C LEU A 27 -9.72 1.84 2.47
N LEU A 28 -8.55 1.86 1.83
CA LEU A 28 -7.26 1.61 2.48
C LEU A 28 -6.37 2.85 2.38
N PRO A 29 -6.44 3.79 3.34
CA PRO A 29 -5.56 4.95 3.33
C PRO A 29 -4.11 4.53 3.54
N ASN A 30 -3.19 5.25 2.90
CA ASN A 30 -1.77 4.98 3.01
C ASN A 30 -1.12 5.91 4.06
N VAL A 31 -0.32 5.30 4.93
CA VAL A 31 0.33 5.89 6.07
C VAL A 31 1.85 5.80 5.96
N TRP A 32 2.56 6.66 6.69
CA TRP A 32 4.03 6.72 6.67
C TRP A 32 4.65 6.79 8.08
N ASP A 33 3.80 6.98 9.11
CA ASP A 33 4.19 7.04 10.52
C ASP A 33 3.01 6.62 11.43
N ALA A 34 3.28 6.57 12.73
CA ALA A 34 2.25 6.20 13.72
C ALA A 34 1.14 7.25 13.84
N VAL A 35 1.44 8.52 13.62
CA VAL A 35 0.45 9.61 13.73
C VAL A 35 -0.57 9.52 12.61
N SER A 36 -0.12 9.35 11.36
CA SER A 36 -1.01 9.17 10.22
C SER A 36 -1.85 7.90 10.35
N ALA A 37 -1.26 6.81 10.87
CA ALA A 37 -1.98 5.55 11.07
C ALA A 37 -3.05 5.69 12.16
N LYS A 38 -2.71 6.33 13.27
CA LYS A 38 -3.65 6.55 14.37
C LYS A 38 -4.79 7.46 13.96
N LEU A 39 -4.53 8.52 13.20
CA LEU A 39 -5.54 9.39 12.64
C LEU A 39 -6.59 8.61 11.84
N TYR A 40 -6.17 7.73 10.94
CA TYR A 40 -7.11 6.96 10.13
C TYR A 40 -7.86 5.89 10.94
N GLU A 41 -7.23 5.30 11.95
CA GLU A 41 -7.94 4.41 12.87
C GLU A 41 -9.05 5.16 13.63
N GLU A 42 -8.77 6.36 14.15
CA GLU A 42 -9.75 7.20 14.85
C GLU A 42 -10.89 7.69 13.93
N GLU A 43 -10.62 7.88 12.65
CA GLU A 43 -11.64 8.19 11.63
C GLU A 43 -12.45 6.95 11.19
N GLY A 44 -12.20 5.77 11.77
CA GLY A 44 -12.99 4.56 11.56
C GLY A 44 -12.60 3.71 10.36
N PHE A 45 -11.40 3.89 9.79
CA PHE A 45 -10.93 3.01 8.73
C PHE A 45 -10.66 1.60 9.26
N ALA A 46 -11.09 0.59 8.50
CA ALA A 46 -10.99 -0.82 8.91
C ALA A 46 -9.57 -1.41 8.79
N ALA A 47 -8.70 -0.80 8.00
CA ALA A 47 -7.30 -1.16 7.80
C ALA A 47 -6.52 0.03 7.21
N VAL A 48 -5.19 -0.02 7.27
CA VAL A 48 -4.29 0.94 6.63
C VAL A 48 -3.21 0.22 5.82
N GLY A 49 -2.68 0.88 4.79
CA GLY A 49 -1.49 0.43 4.08
C GLY A 49 -0.34 1.41 4.30
N THR A 50 0.90 0.96 4.27
CA THR A 50 2.01 1.91 4.22
C THR A 50 2.22 2.42 2.79
N THR A 51 3.00 3.48 2.64
CA THR A 51 3.50 3.95 1.35
C THR A 51 5.02 3.99 1.42
N SER A 52 5.70 3.24 0.54
CA SER A 52 7.17 3.22 0.43
C SER A 52 7.73 4.63 0.28
N ALA A 53 7.20 5.41 -0.66
CA ALA A 53 7.58 6.80 -0.90
C ALA A 53 7.42 7.69 0.35
N GLY A 54 6.34 7.49 1.12
CA GLY A 54 6.10 8.23 2.36
C GLY A 54 7.09 7.86 3.45
N ILE A 55 7.32 6.57 3.67
CA ILE A 55 8.29 6.08 4.65
C ILE A 55 9.70 6.55 4.26
N ALA A 56 10.13 6.33 3.02
CA ALA A 56 11.44 6.75 2.54
C ALA A 56 11.68 8.26 2.76
N ALA A 57 10.73 9.10 2.37
CA ALA A 57 10.81 10.54 2.53
C ALA A 57 10.97 10.97 4.00
N THR A 58 10.25 10.34 4.95
CA THR A 58 10.39 10.67 6.38
C THR A 58 11.72 10.23 6.97
N GLN A 59 12.39 9.26 6.35
CA GLN A 59 13.71 8.78 6.75
C GLN A 59 14.86 9.45 5.97
N GLY A 60 14.56 10.39 5.07
CA GLY A 60 15.55 11.13 4.28
C GLY A 60 16.07 10.35 3.07
N PHE A 61 15.34 9.36 2.59
CA PHE A 61 15.69 8.57 1.40
C PHE A 61 14.76 8.88 0.24
N PRO A 62 15.23 8.78 -1.01
CA PRO A 62 14.33 8.68 -2.17
C PRO A 62 13.63 7.32 -2.18
N ASP A 63 12.47 7.25 -2.85
CA ASP A 63 11.74 6.01 -3.11
C ASP A 63 12.52 5.04 -4.02
N GLY A 64 12.06 3.80 -4.16
CA GLY A 64 12.65 2.81 -5.07
C GLY A 64 13.77 1.98 -4.45
N GLU A 65 13.49 1.34 -3.31
CA GLU A 65 14.38 0.42 -2.58
C GLU A 65 15.74 1.05 -2.19
N LYS A 66 15.72 2.35 -1.81
CA LYS A 66 16.95 3.04 -1.32
C LYS A 66 17.15 2.91 0.18
N MET A 67 16.10 2.57 0.90
CA MET A 67 16.18 2.11 2.30
C MET A 67 16.44 0.61 2.33
N SER A 68 16.93 0.10 3.46
CA SER A 68 16.92 -1.34 3.72
C SER A 68 15.52 -1.81 4.13
N VAL A 69 15.23 -3.10 3.93
CA VAL A 69 13.97 -3.69 4.40
C VAL A 69 13.88 -3.66 5.94
N GLU A 70 15.00 -3.74 6.65
CA GLU A 70 15.09 -3.64 8.10
C GLU A 70 14.67 -2.25 8.60
N ASP A 71 15.09 -1.18 7.91
CA ASP A 71 14.68 0.19 8.22
C ASP A 71 13.20 0.39 7.97
N THR A 72 12.69 -0.10 6.83
CA THR A 72 11.26 -0.11 6.51
C THR A 72 10.47 -0.88 7.58
N ALA A 73 10.91 -2.07 7.96
CA ALA A 73 10.26 -2.87 9.00
C ALA A 73 10.27 -2.18 10.38
N ARG A 74 11.28 -1.38 10.69
CA ARG A 74 11.33 -0.59 11.92
C ARG A 74 10.20 0.45 11.96
N VAL A 75 9.93 1.13 10.85
CA VAL A 75 8.80 2.06 10.72
C VAL A 75 7.48 1.32 10.78
N VAL A 76 7.33 0.20 10.03
CA VAL A 76 6.13 -0.66 10.07
C VAL A 76 5.85 -1.14 11.49
N ARG A 77 6.88 -1.58 12.24
CA ARG A 77 6.74 -1.96 13.66
C ARG A 77 6.18 -0.84 14.51
N THR A 78 6.68 0.39 14.30
CA THR A 78 6.19 1.55 15.04
C THR A 78 4.71 1.82 14.73
N ILE A 79 4.30 1.73 13.47
CA ILE A 79 2.89 1.86 13.05
C ILE A 79 2.04 0.78 13.71
N VAL A 80 2.41 -0.50 13.55
CA VAL A 80 1.65 -1.67 14.07
C VAL A 80 1.43 -1.59 15.58
N ARG A 81 2.40 -1.09 16.33
CA ARG A 81 2.29 -0.97 17.80
C ARG A 81 1.25 0.03 18.26
N HIS A 82 0.87 1.00 17.42
CA HIS A 82 -0.01 2.10 17.80
C HIS A 82 -1.43 1.99 17.22
N VAL A 83 -1.70 0.96 16.41
CA VAL A 83 -3.05 0.71 15.87
C VAL A 83 -3.51 -0.71 16.15
N ARG A 84 -4.84 -0.91 16.16
CA ARG A 84 -5.48 -2.22 16.36
C ARG A 84 -6.03 -2.82 15.07
N ILE A 85 -6.05 -1.99 14.02
CA ILE A 85 -6.49 -2.38 12.68
C ILE A 85 -5.34 -3.01 11.88
N PRO A 86 -5.64 -3.89 10.91
CA PRO A 86 -4.62 -4.48 10.04
C PRO A 86 -3.78 -3.45 9.32
N VAL A 87 -2.47 -3.71 9.23
CA VAL A 87 -1.50 -2.88 8.50
C VAL A 87 -0.94 -3.69 7.32
N SER A 88 -1.06 -3.18 6.09
CA SER A 88 -0.42 -3.73 4.90
C SER A 88 0.90 -3.00 4.64
N ALA A 89 2.03 -3.71 4.63
CA ALA A 89 3.33 -3.12 4.34
C ALA A 89 3.58 -3.04 2.83
N ASP A 90 4.02 -1.90 2.34
CA ASP A 90 4.52 -1.75 0.99
C ASP A 90 6.00 -2.12 0.97
N ILE A 91 6.34 -3.24 0.32
CA ILE A 91 7.70 -3.76 0.21
C ILE A 91 8.27 -3.64 -1.21
N GLU A 92 7.67 -2.77 -2.01
CA GLU A 92 8.12 -2.50 -3.38
C GLU A 92 8.32 -3.79 -4.20
N ALA A 93 9.46 -3.96 -4.89
CA ALA A 93 9.79 -5.20 -5.61
C ALA A 93 10.40 -6.30 -4.71
N GLY A 94 10.46 -6.09 -3.41
CA GLY A 94 10.91 -7.06 -2.40
C GLY A 94 12.35 -6.94 -1.97
N TYR A 95 13.02 -5.81 -2.23
CA TYR A 95 14.39 -5.48 -1.81
C TYR A 95 15.45 -6.48 -2.25
N SER A 96 15.12 -7.35 -3.21
CA SER A 96 16.06 -8.37 -3.70
C SER A 96 15.78 -8.76 -5.15
N ARG A 97 16.86 -9.07 -5.85
CA ARG A 97 16.75 -9.70 -7.19
C ARG A 97 16.44 -11.18 -7.13
N ARG A 98 16.75 -11.83 -6.00
CA ARG A 98 16.58 -13.28 -5.79
C ARG A 98 15.30 -13.57 -5.05
N THR A 99 14.59 -14.63 -5.41
CA THR A 99 13.32 -15.03 -4.79
C THR A 99 13.46 -15.25 -3.28
N GLU A 100 14.56 -15.86 -2.81
CA GLU A 100 14.79 -16.09 -1.38
C GLU A 100 14.89 -14.77 -0.58
N GLY A 101 15.50 -13.74 -1.18
CA GLY A 101 15.59 -12.42 -0.53
C GLY A 101 14.23 -11.71 -0.46
N VAL A 102 13.36 -11.89 -1.48
CA VAL A 102 11.99 -11.39 -1.45
C VAL A 102 11.17 -12.08 -0.35
N VAL A 103 11.34 -13.40 -0.19
CA VAL A 103 10.72 -14.18 0.90
C VAL A 103 11.18 -13.66 2.26
N GLU A 104 12.48 -13.35 2.41
CA GLU A 104 13.02 -12.80 3.65
C GLU A 104 12.45 -11.40 3.93
N SER A 105 12.34 -10.55 2.93
CA SER A 105 11.70 -9.22 3.08
C SER A 105 10.25 -9.33 3.56
N ALA A 106 9.48 -10.25 2.97
CA ALA A 106 8.12 -10.52 3.41
C ALA A 106 8.07 -11.06 4.85
N ARG A 107 9.02 -11.94 5.22
CA ARG A 107 9.16 -12.47 6.58
C ARG A 107 9.43 -11.36 7.60
N VAL A 108 10.39 -10.49 7.32
CA VAL A 108 10.80 -9.40 8.22
C VAL A 108 9.61 -8.47 8.54
N VAL A 109 8.82 -8.07 7.54
CA VAL A 109 7.66 -7.22 7.79
C VAL A 109 6.50 -7.96 8.46
N MET A 110 6.32 -9.25 8.16
CA MET A 110 5.34 -10.11 8.85
C MET A 110 5.68 -10.26 10.34
N GLU A 111 6.94 -10.47 10.68
CA GLU A 111 7.41 -10.66 12.06
C GLU A 111 7.22 -9.41 12.92
N VAL A 112 7.26 -8.22 12.33
CA VAL A 112 6.92 -6.98 13.04
C VAL A 112 5.44 -6.68 13.12
N GLY A 113 4.57 -7.54 12.53
CA GLY A 113 3.11 -7.51 12.70
C GLY A 113 2.33 -6.99 11.49
N ALA A 114 2.94 -6.87 10.32
CA ALA A 114 2.17 -6.60 9.11
C ALA A 114 1.17 -7.74 8.83
N ALA A 115 -0.08 -7.37 8.48
CA ALA A 115 -1.15 -8.30 8.12
C ALA A 115 -1.19 -8.61 6.61
N GLY A 116 -0.49 -7.81 5.80
CA GLY A 116 -0.37 -7.97 4.36
C GLY A 116 0.81 -7.21 3.80
N ILE A 117 1.08 -7.45 2.52
CA ILE A 117 2.11 -6.75 1.75
C ILE A 117 1.58 -6.30 0.40
N ASN A 118 2.15 -5.21 -0.15
CA ASN A 118 2.22 -5.01 -1.59
C ASN A 118 3.55 -5.59 -2.08
N LEU A 119 3.51 -6.30 -3.22
CA LEU A 119 4.68 -6.81 -3.91
C LEU A 119 4.52 -6.55 -5.41
N GLU A 120 5.37 -5.66 -5.96
CA GLU A 120 5.24 -5.20 -7.35
C GLU A 120 6.15 -5.94 -8.31
N ASP A 121 5.76 -5.92 -9.59
CA ASP A 121 6.55 -6.42 -10.71
C ASP A 121 7.36 -5.32 -11.44
N GLY A 122 7.25 -4.07 -11.00
CA GLY A 122 8.10 -2.99 -11.45
C GLY A 122 9.55 -3.21 -11.02
N GLN A 123 10.51 -3.02 -11.95
CA GLN A 123 11.91 -3.09 -11.56
C GLN A 123 12.34 -1.74 -10.94
N PRO A 124 13.06 -1.75 -9.81
CA PRO A 124 13.59 -0.53 -9.26
C PRO A 124 14.60 0.12 -10.22
N GLY A 125 14.45 1.41 -10.41
CA GLY A 125 15.33 2.19 -11.28
C GLY A 125 16.49 2.85 -10.54
N GLN A 126 17.17 3.74 -11.24
CA GLN A 126 18.20 4.59 -10.63
C GLN A 126 17.58 5.90 -10.11
N GLY A 127 18.06 6.39 -8.98
CA GLY A 127 17.66 7.69 -8.44
C GLY A 127 16.22 7.79 -7.92
N GLY A 128 15.53 6.67 -7.68
CA GLY A 128 14.14 6.67 -7.18
C GLY A 128 13.08 6.70 -8.28
N GLU A 129 13.48 6.79 -9.54
CA GLU A 129 12.56 6.67 -10.67
C GLU A 129 12.36 5.19 -11.01
N PRO A 130 11.15 4.75 -11.43
CA PRO A 130 10.94 3.42 -11.97
C PRO A 130 11.90 3.16 -13.15
N SER A 131 12.42 1.94 -13.27
CA SER A 131 13.30 1.59 -14.41
C SER A 131 12.60 1.65 -15.77
N GLY A 132 11.26 1.77 -15.75
CA GLY A 132 10.43 1.66 -16.94
C GLY A 132 10.28 0.22 -17.44
N ARG A 133 10.70 -0.77 -16.68
CA ARG A 133 10.67 -2.19 -17.06
C ARG A 133 9.92 -3.02 -16.02
N LEU A 134 9.21 -4.04 -16.50
CA LEU A 134 8.59 -5.04 -15.68
C LEU A 134 9.50 -6.27 -15.51
N LEU A 135 9.36 -6.95 -14.41
CA LEU A 135 9.89 -8.31 -14.25
C LEU A 135 9.15 -9.26 -15.20
N PRO A 136 9.81 -10.35 -15.66
CA PRO A 136 9.08 -11.46 -16.27
C PRO A 136 7.97 -11.94 -15.35
N SER A 137 6.76 -12.14 -15.89
CA SER A 137 5.60 -12.56 -15.10
C SER A 137 5.83 -13.88 -14.38
N GLU A 138 6.60 -14.79 -14.98
CA GLU A 138 6.96 -16.08 -14.43
C GLU A 138 7.80 -15.94 -13.14
N LEU A 139 8.77 -15.02 -13.14
CA LEU A 139 9.58 -14.71 -11.96
C LEU A 139 8.75 -14.10 -10.84
N GLN A 140 7.80 -13.19 -11.19
CA GLN A 140 6.90 -12.63 -10.19
C GLN A 140 5.97 -13.70 -9.60
N CYS A 141 5.47 -14.63 -10.42
CA CYS A 141 4.71 -15.78 -9.95
C CYS A 141 5.52 -16.68 -9.01
N GLU A 142 6.78 -16.93 -9.32
CA GLU A 142 7.69 -17.70 -8.45
C GLU A 142 7.84 -17.03 -7.08
N ARG A 143 8.06 -15.71 -7.06
CA ARG A 143 8.15 -14.91 -5.83
C ARG A 143 6.88 -14.98 -4.99
N ILE A 144 5.71 -14.80 -5.62
CA ILE A 144 4.40 -14.86 -4.96
C ILE A 144 4.18 -16.25 -4.35
N ARG A 145 4.46 -17.35 -5.08
CA ARG A 145 4.34 -18.71 -4.56
C ARG A 145 5.25 -18.94 -3.37
N ALA A 146 6.51 -18.55 -3.46
CA ALA A 146 7.50 -18.73 -2.40
C ALA A 146 7.11 -17.96 -1.13
N VAL A 147 6.60 -16.72 -1.26
CA VAL A 147 6.05 -15.97 -0.12
C VAL A 147 4.83 -16.67 0.45
N ARG A 148 3.91 -17.16 -0.38
CA ARG A 148 2.72 -17.89 0.06
C ARG A 148 3.10 -19.18 0.80
N GLU A 149 4.02 -19.94 0.30
CA GLU A 149 4.54 -21.17 0.95
C GLU A 149 5.14 -20.85 2.32
N MET A 150 5.99 -19.84 2.41
CA MET A 150 6.58 -19.38 3.67
C MET A 150 5.51 -19.00 4.68
N THR A 151 4.52 -18.15 4.31
CA THR A 151 3.48 -17.68 5.21
C THR A 151 2.55 -18.81 5.67
N THR A 152 2.31 -19.79 4.81
CA THR A 152 1.54 -21.00 5.14
C THR A 152 2.30 -21.88 6.13
N ALA A 153 3.59 -22.10 5.90
CA ALA A 153 4.44 -22.93 6.76
C ALA A 153 4.56 -22.37 8.19
N VAL A 154 4.54 -21.04 8.35
CA VAL A 154 4.58 -20.40 9.68
C VAL A 154 3.21 -20.16 10.28
N GLY A 155 2.12 -20.55 9.63
CA GLY A 155 0.74 -20.40 10.13
C GLY A 155 0.26 -18.95 10.19
N CYS A 156 0.91 -18.01 9.50
CA CYS A 156 0.49 -16.60 9.42
C CYS A 156 0.08 -16.27 7.99
N PRO A 157 -1.22 -16.26 7.65
CA PRO A 157 -1.72 -16.12 6.29
C PRO A 157 -1.66 -14.67 5.80
N LEU A 158 -0.46 -14.13 5.64
CA LEU A 158 -0.21 -12.78 5.14
C LEU A 158 -0.97 -12.51 3.85
N VAL A 159 -1.68 -11.37 3.77
CA VAL A 159 -2.38 -10.96 2.54
C VAL A 159 -1.34 -10.47 1.53
N ILE A 160 -1.33 -11.07 0.35
CA ILE A 160 -0.46 -10.67 -0.76
C ILE A 160 -1.28 -9.86 -1.76
N ASN A 161 -1.04 -8.55 -1.82
CA ASN A 161 -1.56 -7.64 -2.83
C ASN A 161 -0.52 -7.53 -3.95
N ALA A 162 -0.65 -8.38 -4.97
CA ALA A 162 0.29 -8.41 -6.09
C ALA A 162 0.06 -7.21 -7.01
N ARG A 163 1.04 -6.32 -7.09
CA ARG A 163 0.98 -5.13 -7.91
C ARG A 163 1.60 -5.39 -9.28
N THR A 164 0.91 -4.93 -10.32
CA THR A 164 1.48 -4.88 -11.67
C THR A 164 1.58 -3.45 -12.17
N ASP A 165 2.77 -3.03 -12.52
CA ASP A 165 3.10 -1.67 -12.94
C ASP A 165 2.92 -1.44 -14.45
N VAL A 166 2.14 -2.27 -15.15
CA VAL A 166 1.88 -2.18 -16.60
C VAL A 166 1.44 -0.77 -17.03
N TYR A 167 0.70 -0.04 -16.20
CA TYR A 167 0.27 1.32 -16.51
C TYR A 167 1.31 2.39 -16.18
N LEU A 168 2.35 2.05 -15.44
CA LEU A 168 3.41 2.96 -15.02
C LEU A 168 4.66 2.87 -15.89
N VAL A 169 4.79 1.80 -16.70
CA VAL A 169 5.93 1.65 -17.61
C VAL A 169 5.62 2.24 -18.99
N PRO A 170 6.56 3.03 -19.58
CA PRO A 170 6.34 3.69 -20.87
C PRO A 170 6.28 2.75 -22.06
N GLU A 171 6.98 1.61 -21.99
CA GLU A 171 7.24 0.72 -23.12
C GLU A 171 6.02 -0.07 -23.61
N GLU A 172 4.99 -0.23 -22.78
CA GLU A 172 3.75 -0.93 -23.18
C GLU A 172 2.84 -0.02 -24.01
N PRO A 173 2.45 -0.42 -25.21
CA PRO A 173 1.48 0.31 -26.01
C PRO A 173 0.16 0.49 -25.23
N ALA A 174 -0.39 1.69 -25.24
CA ALA A 174 -1.62 2.00 -24.50
C ALA A 174 -2.78 1.01 -24.79
N ARG A 175 -2.84 0.48 -26.00
CA ARG A 175 -3.85 -0.53 -26.42
C ARG A 175 -3.66 -1.91 -25.82
N GLY A 176 -2.43 -2.27 -25.39
CA GLY A 176 -2.11 -3.58 -24.82
C GLY A 176 -2.19 -3.64 -23.29
N ARG A 177 -2.07 -2.49 -22.63
CA ARG A 177 -1.93 -2.41 -21.15
C ARG A 177 -3.06 -3.11 -20.39
N LEU A 178 -4.29 -2.93 -20.79
CA LEU A 178 -5.43 -3.56 -20.13
C LEU A 178 -5.36 -5.10 -20.22
N ALA A 179 -5.12 -5.63 -21.40
CA ALA A 179 -5.01 -7.07 -21.61
C ALA A 179 -3.81 -7.66 -20.85
N GLU A 180 -2.68 -6.96 -20.86
CA GLU A 180 -1.47 -7.39 -20.12
C GLU A 180 -1.67 -7.30 -18.60
N ALA A 181 -2.33 -6.27 -18.07
CA ALA A 181 -2.66 -6.17 -16.66
C ALA A 181 -3.58 -7.33 -16.21
N ILE A 182 -4.59 -7.66 -17.00
CA ILE A 182 -5.48 -8.80 -16.74
C ILE A 182 -4.71 -10.12 -16.82
N ARG A 183 -3.87 -10.31 -17.85
CA ARG A 183 -3.07 -11.54 -18.01
C ARG A 183 -2.14 -11.74 -16.81
N ARG A 184 -1.35 -10.72 -16.43
CA ARG A 184 -0.46 -10.77 -15.28
C ARG A 184 -1.22 -10.97 -13.98
N GLY A 185 -2.29 -10.20 -13.77
CA GLY A 185 -3.11 -10.31 -12.58
C GLY A 185 -3.66 -11.71 -12.35
N ASN A 186 -4.14 -12.39 -13.40
CA ASN A 186 -4.62 -13.77 -13.31
C ASN A 186 -3.49 -14.75 -12.97
N LEU A 187 -2.33 -14.60 -13.59
CA LEU A 187 -1.16 -15.41 -13.22
C LEU A 187 -0.75 -15.22 -11.74
N TYR A 188 -0.88 -14.00 -11.22
CA TYR A 188 -0.54 -13.71 -9.82
C TYR A 188 -1.58 -14.27 -8.85
N VAL A 189 -2.86 -14.24 -9.21
CA VAL A 189 -3.93 -14.93 -8.45
C VAL A 189 -3.68 -16.43 -8.41
N ASP A 190 -3.37 -17.07 -9.55
CA ASP A 190 -3.03 -18.49 -9.64
C ASP A 190 -1.76 -18.82 -8.86
N ALA A 191 -0.84 -17.88 -8.73
CA ALA A 191 0.37 -18.01 -7.90
C ALA A 191 0.13 -17.87 -6.41
N GLY A 192 -1.07 -17.44 -5.98
CA GLY A 192 -1.47 -17.32 -4.58
C GLY A 192 -1.62 -15.88 -4.05
N ALA A 193 -1.70 -14.88 -4.92
CA ALA A 193 -2.08 -13.53 -4.50
C ALA A 193 -3.54 -13.48 -4.01
N ASP A 194 -3.80 -12.69 -2.97
CA ASP A 194 -5.15 -12.47 -2.44
C ASP A 194 -5.88 -11.32 -3.15
N CYS A 195 -5.13 -10.38 -3.73
CA CYS A 195 -5.63 -9.21 -4.43
C CYS A 195 -4.65 -8.82 -5.53
N VAL A 196 -5.15 -8.24 -6.62
CA VAL A 196 -4.33 -7.68 -7.70
C VAL A 196 -4.40 -6.16 -7.64
N PHE A 197 -3.24 -5.52 -7.56
CA PHE A 197 -3.15 -4.08 -7.56
C PHE A 197 -2.70 -3.57 -8.93
N VAL A 198 -3.54 -2.76 -9.55
CA VAL A 198 -3.26 -2.11 -10.84
C VAL A 198 -3.20 -0.59 -10.59
N PRO A 199 -2.02 -0.07 -10.17
CA PRO A 199 -1.85 1.37 -10.05
C PRO A 199 -1.76 2.00 -11.43
N ASP A 200 -2.38 3.17 -11.54
CA ASP A 200 -2.15 4.12 -12.61
C ASP A 200 -1.93 5.50 -11.98
N LEU A 201 -1.88 6.53 -12.76
CA LEU A 201 -1.80 7.89 -12.22
C LEU A 201 -3.17 8.43 -11.74
N GLY A 202 -4.19 7.57 -11.58
CA GLY A 202 -5.55 7.92 -11.22
C GLY A 202 -6.39 8.29 -12.44
N ASN A 203 -6.06 7.76 -13.60
CA ASN A 203 -6.68 8.07 -14.90
C ASN A 203 -7.40 6.86 -15.53
N LEU A 204 -7.56 5.74 -14.80
CA LEU A 204 -8.33 4.61 -15.30
C LEU A 204 -9.79 5.02 -15.52
N SER A 205 -10.25 4.89 -16.76
CA SER A 205 -11.65 5.14 -17.08
C SER A 205 -12.56 4.09 -16.41
N MET A 206 -13.82 4.43 -16.16
CA MET A 206 -14.82 3.48 -15.64
C MET A 206 -14.85 2.18 -16.43
N ARG A 207 -14.80 2.26 -17.77
CA ARG A 207 -14.77 1.07 -18.65
C ARG A 207 -13.51 0.22 -18.45
N ALA A 208 -12.35 0.84 -18.21
CA ALA A 208 -11.13 0.10 -17.93
C ALA A 208 -11.23 -0.61 -16.57
N ILE A 209 -11.78 0.05 -15.54
CA ILE A 209 -12.03 -0.54 -14.23
C ILE A 209 -13.00 -1.72 -14.33
N GLU A 210 -14.12 -1.56 -15.04
CA GLU A 210 -15.10 -2.63 -15.28
C GLU A 210 -14.45 -3.83 -15.95
N ASN A 211 -13.65 -3.61 -16.99
CA ASN A 211 -12.93 -4.67 -17.69
C ASN A 211 -11.88 -5.35 -16.79
N LEU A 212 -11.20 -4.61 -15.92
CA LEU A 212 -10.29 -5.19 -14.92
C LEU A 212 -11.05 -6.07 -13.93
N VAL A 213 -12.16 -5.57 -13.36
CA VAL A 213 -12.97 -6.34 -12.40
C VAL A 213 -13.51 -7.62 -13.03
N THR A 214 -14.03 -7.55 -14.28
CA THR A 214 -14.61 -8.71 -14.95
C THR A 214 -13.56 -9.68 -15.50
N GLY A 215 -12.38 -9.19 -15.86
CA GLY A 215 -11.30 -9.99 -16.43
C GLY A 215 -10.38 -10.66 -15.42
N LEU A 216 -10.35 -10.16 -14.18
CA LEU A 216 -9.52 -10.73 -13.11
C LEU A 216 -10.26 -11.83 -12.36
N GLY A 217 -9.58 -12.93 -12.10
CA GLY A 217 -10.07 -14.05 -11.27
C GLY A 217 -10.01 -13.80 -9.77
N GLY A 218 -9.68 -12.59 -9.31
CA GLY A 218 -9.54 -12.22 -7.92
C GLY A 218 -9.86 -10.75 -7.63
N PRO A 219 -9.85 -10.34 -6.36
CA PRO A 219 -10.13 -8.97 -5.94
C PRO A 219 -9.21 -7.95 -6.62
N LEU A 220 -9.78 -6.82 -7.07
CA LEU A 220 -9.05 -5.71 -7.69
C LEU A 220 -8.81 -4.59 -6.66
N ASN A 221 -7.56 -4.16 -6.54
CA ASN A 221 -7.16 -2.89 -5.93
C ASN A 221 -6.79 -1.87 -7.02
N ILE A 222 -7.28 -0.66 -6.89
CA ILE A 222 -6.86 0.50 -7.70
C ILE A 222 -6.37 1.62 -6.78
N ILE A 223 -5.75 2.65 -7.38
CA ILE A 223 -5.30 3.82 -6.64
C ILE A 223 -6.22 5.03 -6.91
N ALA A 224 -6.60 5.76 -5.87
CA ALA A 224 -7.39 6.98 -5.99
C ALA A 224 -6.59 8.10 -6.67
N GLY A 225 -7.25 8.86 -7.54
CA GLY A 225 -6.72 10.05 -8.22
C GLY A 225 -7.86 10.99 -8.59
N GLU A 226 -7.52 12.09 -9.26
CA GLU A 226 -8.50 13.15 -9.58
C GLU A 226 -9.66 12.66 -10.46
N GLN A 227 -9.39 11.70 -11.36
CA GLN A 227 -10.39 11.16 -12.30
C GLN A 227 -10.99 9.83 -11.83
N THR A 228 -10.59 9.35 -10.66
CA THR A 228 -11.14 8.10 -10.10
C THR A 228 -12.63 8.30 -9.79
N PRO A 229 -13.50 7.38 -10.24
CA PRO A 229 -14.92 7.45 -9.94
C PRO A 229 -15.22 7.51 -8.44
N PRO A 230 -16.34 8.08 -8.02
CA PRO A 230 -16.75 8.10 -6.63
C PRO A 230 -16.87 6.70 -6.03
N VAL A 231 -16.63 6.59 -4.71
CA VAL A 231 -16.64 5.31 -3.95
C VAL A 231 -17.89 4.47 -4.23
N GLY A 232 -19.06 5.10 -4.31
CA GLY A 232 -20.33 4.39 -4.60
C GLY A 232 -20.35 3.72 -5.98
N GLU A 233 -19.69 4.30 -6.97
CA GLU A 233 -19.57 3.73 -8.31
C GLU A 233 -18.54 2.59 -8.35
N LEU A 234 -17.39 2.78 -7.70
CA LEU A 234 -16.39 1.74 -7.60
C LEU A 234 -16.93 0.48 -6.88
N ARG A 235 -17.73 0.69 -5.83
CA ARG A 235 -18.44 -0.41 -5.15
C ARG A 235 -19.39 -1.14 -6.10
N ARG A 236 -20.20 -0.41 -6.88
CA ARG A 236 -21.10 -1.03 -7.89
C ARG A 236 -20.37 -1.78 -8.98
N LEU A 237 -19.19 -1.33 -9.37
CA LEU A 237 -18.32 -2.01 -10.33
C LEU A 237 -17.66 -3.27 -9.75
N GLY A 238 -17.64 -3.44 -8.43
CA GLY A 238 -17.02 -4.60 -7.77
C GLY A 238 -15.53 -4.43 -7.45
N VAL A 239 -15.02 -3.19 -7.41
CA VAL A 239 -13.67 -2.92 -6.90
C VAL A 239 -13.59 -3.33 -5.44
N ALA A 240 -12.61 -4.16 -5.09
CA ALA A 240 -12.49 -4.70 -3.75
C ALA A 240 -11.69 -3.78 -2.80
N ARG A 241 -10.71 -3.05 -3.33
CA ARG A 241 -9.85 -2.16 -2.53
C ARG A 241 -9.53 -0.87 -3.30
N LEU A 242 -9.56 0.25 -2.58
CA LEU A 242 -9.10 1.55 -3.06
C LEU A 242 -7.99 2.07 -2.16
N SER A 243 -6.78 2.20 -2.69
CA SER A 243 -5.62 2.78 -2.01
C SER A 243 -5.41 4.24 -2.44
N PHE A 244 -4.60 4.99 -1.69
CA PHE A 244 -4.37 6.41 -1.93
C PHE A 244 -2.91 6.74 -2.26
N GLY A 245 -1.98 5.81 -2.03
CA GLY A 245 -0.55 5.98 -2.26
C GLY A 245 0.05 7.16 -1.48
N PRO A 246 1.06 7.84 -2.00
CA PRO A 246 1.71 8.97 -1.31
C PRO A 246 0.92 10.28 -1.36
N ARG A 247 -0.27 10.31 -1.99
CA ARG A 247 -1.04 11.55 -2.19
C ARG A 247 -1.44 12.25 -0.88
N PRO A 248 -1.93 11.55 0.18
CA PRO A 248 -2.26 12.20 1.45
C PRO A 248 -1.05 12.89 2.08
N MET A 249 0.10 12.23 2.12
CA MET A 249 1.34 12.83 2.63
C MET A 249 1.76 14.05 1.79
N ARG A 250 1.77 13.93 0.46
CA ARG A 250 2.10 15.05 -0.42
C ARG A 250 1.17 16.25 -0.20
N ARG A 251 -0.13 16.02 0.06
CA ARG A 251 -1.07 17.09 0.35
C ARG A 251 -0.78 17.74 1.70
N ALA A 252 -0.45 16.96 2.73
CA ALA A 252 -0.03 17.49 4.03
C ALA A 252 1.24 18.36 3.91
N LEU A 253 2.25 17.88 3.18
CA LEU A 253 3.47 18.64 2.91
C LEU A 253 3.20 19.92 2.10
N SER A 254 2.26 19.89 1.15
CA SER A 254 1.88 21.09 0.40
C SER A 254 1.26 22.15 1.31
N LEU A 255 0.41 21.75 2.27
CA LEU A 255 -0.14 22.67 3.26
C LEU A 255 0.96 23.31 4.13
N LEU A 256 1.92 22.51 4.59
CA LEU A 256 3.09 23.03 5.34
C LEU A 256 3.90 24.02 4.49
N GLN A 257 4.07 23.72 3.19
CA GLN A 257 4.77 24.63 2.27
C GLN A 257 3.99 25.95 2.06
N GLU A 258 2.67 25.89 1.99
CA GLU A 258 1.81 27.09 1.89
C GLU A 258 1.94 27.97 3.15
N MET A 259 1.90 27.37 4.34
CA MET A 259 2.12 28.07 5.61
C MET A 259 3.53 28.69 5.68
N ALA A 260 4.56 27.93 5.33
CA ALA A 260 5.93 28.43 5.35
C ALA A 260 6.12 29.64 4.38
N ARG A 261 5.45 29.63 3.22
CA ARG A 261 5.48 30.75 2.27
C ARG A 261 4.80 31.99 2.83
N GLU A 262 3.65 31.84 3.49
CA GLU A 262 2.95 32.93 4.16
C GLU A 262 3.85 33.58 5.22
N TRP A 263 4.46 32.78 6.10
CA TRP A 263 5.34 33.29 7.17
C TRP A 263 6.54 34.09 6.61
N VAL A 264 7.20 33.57 5.58
CA VAL A 264 8.40 34.21 5.02
C VAL A 264 8.08 35.44 4.19
N ARG A 265 6.97 35.42 3.42
CA ARG A 265 6.67 36.48 2.45
C ARG A 265 5.74 37.54 2.99
N GLU A 266 4.78 37.16 3.81
CA GLU A 266 3.68 38.02 4.26
C GLU A 266 3.82 38.42 5.72
N GLY A 267 4.62 37.66 6.50
CA GLY A 267 4.76 37.88 7.96
C GLY A 267 3.45 37.65 8.72
N SER A 268 2.53 36.84 8.15
CA SER A 268 1.22 36.52 8.73
C SER A 268 1.14 35.02 9.08
N TYR A 269 0.10 34.63 9.81
CA TYR A 269 -0.08 33.27 10.37
C TYR A 269 -1.49 32.75 10.14
N GLY A 270 -2.24 33.32 9.19
CA GLY A 270 -3.66 33.00 8.97
C GLY A 270 -3.88 31.53 8.62
N ARG A 271 -2.96 30.91 7.86
CA ARG A 271 -3.05 29.51 7.44
C ARG A 271 -2.77 28.51 8.56
N MET A 272 -2.24 28.95 9.71
CA MET A 272 -2.14 28.12 10.92
C MET A 272 -3.47 28.02 11.66
N SER A 273 -4.40 28.93 11.37
CA SER A 273 -5.71 28.97 12.02
C SER A 273 -6.61 27.89 11.42
N GLY A 274 -7.37 27.23 12.28
CA GLY A 274 -8.26 26.14 11.88
C GLY A 274 -7.61 24.77 12.05
N GLY A 275 -8.44 23.76 12.05
CA GLY A 275 -8.07 22.38 12.33
C GLY A 275 -8.62 21.91 13.67
N GLU A 276 -9.17 20.72 13.66
CA GLU A 276 -9.83 20.12 14.83
C GLU A 276 -8.87 19.29 15.70
N LEU A 277 -7.64 19.06 15.21
CA LEU A 277 -6.63 18.27 15.93
C LEU A 277 -5.94 19.12 16.98
N THR A 278 -6.44 19.03 18.21
CA THR A 278 -5.83 19.70 19.35
C THR A 278 -4.61 18.92 19.86
N TYR A 279 -3.70 19.64 20.56
CA TYR A 279 -2.57 19.03 21.25
C TYR A 279 -2.99 17.88 22.19
N ALA A 280 -4.06 18.09 22.98
CA ALA A 280 -4.59 17.08 23.89
C ALA A 280 -5.11 15.83 23.14
N LYS A 281 -5.81 16.03 22.01
CA LYS A 281 -6.32 14.90 21.19
C LYS A 281 -5.17 14.05 20.66
N ILE A 282 -4.10 14.67 20.14
CA ILE A 282 -2.94 13.94 19.62
C ILE A 282 -2.23 13.17 20.73
N ASN A 283 -2.00 13.79 21.90
CA ASN A 283 -1.35 13.12 23.03
C ASN A 283 -2.16 11.91 23.52
N ALA A 284 -3.49 12.06 23.63
CA ALA A 284 -4.37 10.96 24.06
C ALA A 284 -4.29 9.71 23.15
N TRP A 285 -3.91 9.86 21.89
CA TRP A 285 -3.71 8.72 20.99
C TRP A 285 -2.56 7.80 21.43
N PHE A 286 -1.59 8.33 22.19
CA PHE A 286 -0.35 7.62 22.56
C PHE A 286 -0.23 7.35 24.05
N GLU A 287 -1.11 7.89 24.91
CA GLU A 287 -1.09 7.67 26.36
C GLU A 287 -1.51 6.24 26.78
N SER A 288 -2.18 5.50 25.91
CA SER A 288 -2.73 4.16 26.18
C SER A 288 -2.06 3.04 25.39
N SER A 289 -0.88 3.30 24.82
CA SER A 289 -0.17 2.38 23.90
C SER A 289 0.83 1.49 24.62
#